data_cfc52e3c979de76be95f12df1628cead
#
_entry.id   cfc52e3c979de76be95f12df1628cead
#
_cell.length_a   1.000
_cell.length_b   1.000
_cell.length_c   1.000
_cell.angle_alpha   90.00
_cell.angle_beta   90.00
_cell.angle_gamma   90.00
#
_symmetry.space_group_name_H-M   'P 1'
#
loop_
_entity.id
_entity.type
_entity.pdbx_description
1 polymer ?
#
loop_
_entity_poly.entity_id
_entity_poly.type
_entity_poly.pdbx_seq_one_letter_code
_entity_poly.pdbx_strand_id
1 'polypeptide(L)'
;MTSAAQVRPLLLGTAGCLALITSRRRLADLDAAQILSLDVLPPEDAVALFGRVASAARAAAEPEAVAAVLELCGFLPLAIRIAAARLRTRPAWTVRHLADRLRHDRHALAELTTGDRSVAAAFTLSYQHLPPEQQRLFRLLGLHPGPSFDGHAAASLAAVDLRDAEVLLEGLVDVHLLQQPTPGRYRFHDLLRRHARDTATAAEPEGRQRDALRRLVDFYLHTATAADRLLHPHRPHLPPDPPVPDCLPYPMSTYPAALAWFDTEHACLLAAQRMAVTHEWHQAVWRLAWTLNTFHHRRGHSHDRLAVWRAGLAAAEHLPDPTIHACVHRLLGYAYADLGRHGEAIEHLDRSLAVADDQRDPTSRAYALRVLAWAWQQRGDDRRALEHITHALAVYRTLDNPVWEGDALNEVGWCAARLGEYDRAREHCQAALALHRRHQHRSGEAADLDSLGYIAHHSGDHHQAVHYYQQALARNRDLGDTNQVVNTLDGMGHPYAALGRHDDARAVWREALELYRAQRRAAAVERVLRELDSLDQHPT
;
A
#
# COMPACT_ATOMS: atom_id res chain seq x y z
N MET A 1 -20.18 -18.44 -30.78
CA MET A 1 -19.27 -19.54 -31.14
C MET A 1 -18.24 -19.70 -30.07
N THR A 2 -17.82 -20.92 -29.75
CA THR A 2 -16.97 -21.21 -28.59
C THR A 2 -15.59 -21.77 -28.96
N SER A 3 -15.36 -22.12 -30.24
CA SER A 3 -14.05 -22.62 -30.71
C SER A 3 -13.77 -22.21 -32.16
N ALA A 4 -12.49 -22.15 -32.54
CA ALA A 4 -12.04 -21.90 -33.89
C ALA A 4 -12.54 -22.99 -34.85
N ALA A 5 -12.66 -24.24 -34.38
CA ALA A 5 -13.19 -25.34 -35.19
C ALA A 5 -14.63 -25.16 -35.66
N GLN A 6 -15.46 -24.45 -34.87
CA GLN A 6 -16.84 -24.11 -35.27
C GLN A 6 -16.89 -22.98 -36.29
N VAL A 7 -15.86 -22.13 -36.32
CA VAL A 7 -15.79 -20.93 -37.18
C VAL A 7 -15.19 -21.27 -38.55
N ARG A 8 -14.16 -22.10 -38.59
CA ARG A 8 -13.45 -22.45 -39.84
C ARG A 8 -14.35 -22.82 -41.01
N PRO A 9 -15.42 -23.65 -40.83
CA PRO A 9 -16.31 -24.00 -41.92
C PRO A 9 -17.17 -22.85 -42.45
N LEU A 10 -17.25 -21.75 -41.69
CA LEU A 10 -18.07 -20.58 -42.03
C LEU A 10 -17.22 -19.44 -42.64
N LEU A 11 -15.91 -19.60 -42.70
CA LEU A 11 -15.03 -18.60 -43.32
C LEU A 11 -15.18 -18.67 -44.84
N LEU A 12 -15.47 -17.52 -45.43
CA LEU A 12 -15.72 -17.38 -46.86
C LEU A 12 -14.38 -17.25 -47.58
N GLY A 13 -14.11 -18.14 -48.52
CA GLY A 13 -12.88 -18.16 -49.33
C GLY A 13 -12.90 -17.23 -50.56
N THR A 14 -13.90 -16.35 -50.71
CA THR A 14 -14.08 -15.49 -51.89
C THR A 14 -13.67 -14.05 -51.60
N ALA A 15 -12.88 -13.47 -52.51
CA ALA A 15 -12.50 -12.06 -52.42
C ALA A 15 -13.74 -11.13 -52.42
N GLY A 16 -13.74 -10.13 -51.55
CA GLY A 16 -14.84 -9.17 -51.40
C GLY A 16 -15.91 -9.55 -50.34
N CYS A 17 -15.79 -10.69 -49.69
CA CYS A 17 -16.68 -11.09 -48.60
C CYS A 17 -16.03 -10.80 -47.23
N LEU A 18 -16.83 -10.28 -46.27
CA LEU A 18 -16.44 -10.04 -44.89
C LEU A 18 -17.25 -10.96 -43.96
N ALA A 19 -16.59 -11.76 -43.15
CA ALA A 19 -17.23 -12.52 -42.07
C ALA A 19 -16.96 -11.81 -40.73
N LEU A 20 -18.00 -11.28 -40.08
CA LEU A 20 -17.93 -10.72 -38.73
C LEU A 20 -18.34 -11.78 -37.71
N ILE A 21 -17.43 -12.15 -36.85
CA ILE A 21 -17.62 -13.22 -35.86
C ILE A 21 -17.57 -12.61 -34.45
N THR A 22 -18.60 -12.81 -33.66
CA THR A 22 -18.60 -12.45 -32.25
C THR A 22 -18.41 -13.70 -31.41
N SER A 23 -17.47 -13.64 -30.47
CA SER A 23 -17.17 -14.72 -29.54
C SER A 23 -16.89 -14.17 -28.14
N ARG A 24 -17.18 -14.96 -27.11
CA ARG A 24 -16.81 -14.67 -25.72
C ARG A 24 -15.44 -15.24 -25.35
N ARG A 25 -14.81 -15.99 -26.28
CA ARG A 25 -13.45 -16.53 -26.16
C ARG A 25 -12.57 -15.90 -27.22
N ARG A 26 -11.32 -15.67 -26.88
CA ARG A 26 -10.30 -15.35 -27.89
C ARG A 26 -10.18 -16.53 -28.84
N LEU A 27 -10.34 -16.29 -30.13
CA LEU A 27 -10.21 -17.31 -31.17
C LEU A 27 -8.84 -17.15 -31.83
N ALA A 28 -7.77 -17.27 -31.02
CA ALA A 28 -6.38 -17.04 -31.47
C ALA A 28 -5.93 -18.04 -32.54
N ASP A 29 -6.59 -19.21 -32.65
CA ASP A 29 -6.27 -20.27 -33.61
C ASP A 29 -6.89 -20.04 -34.99
N LEU A 30 -7.50 -18.89 -35.25
CA LEU A 30 -8.02 -18.54 -36.58
C LEU A 30 -6.94 -17.83 -37.40
N ASP A 31 -6.35 -18.54 -38.33
CA ASP A 31 -5.39 -17.99 -39.26
C ASP A 31 -6.03 -16.87 -40.11
N ALA A 32 -5.31 -15.81 -40.37
CA ALA A 32 -5.73 -14.65 -41.18
C ALA A 32 -6.97 -13.88 -40.66
N ALA A 33 -7.41 -14.06 -39.40
CA ALA A 33 -8.47 -13.29 -38.80
C ALA A 33 -7.89 -12.08 -38.02
N GLN A 34 -8.48 -10.90 -38.24
CA GLN A 34 -8.19 -9.75 -37.39
C GLN A 34 -9.00 -9.86 -36.09
N ILE A 35 -8.32 -10.02 -34.96
CA ILE A 35 -8.96 -10.10 -33.65
C ILE A 35 -9.13 -8.68 -33.11
N LEU A 36 -10.39 -8.30 -32.84
CA LEU A 36 -10.76 -7.05 -32.17
C LEU A 36 -11.25 -7.40 -30.78
N SER A 37 -10.48 -7.03 -29.76
CA SER A 37 -10.94 -7.12 -28.36
C SER A 37 -11.81 -5.91 -28.05
N LEU A 38 -13.06 -6.16 -27.67
CA LEU A 38 -13.96 -5.10 -27.24
C LEU A 38 -13.75 -4.89 -25.73
N ASP A 39 -13.30 -3.69 -25.39
CA ASP A 39 -13.17 -3.23 -24.01
C ASP A 39 -14.46 -2.56 -23.51
N VAL A 40 -14.46 -2.07 -22.28
CA VAL A 40 -15.54 -1.23 -21.74
C VAL A 40 -15.63 0.07 -22.52
N LEU A 41 -16.77 0.75 -22.45
CA LEU A 41 -16.94 2.03 -23.14
C LEU A 41 -16.03 3.11 -22.53
N PRO A 42 -15.45 3.98 -23.35
CA PRO A 42 -14.89 5.24 -22.87
C PRO A 42 -15.93 6.04 -22.08
N PRO A 43 -15.54 6.82 -21.06
CA PRO A 43 -16.48 7.56 -20.21
C PRO A 43 -17.46 8.43 -21.00
N GLU A 44 -17.01 9.10 -22.04
CA GLU A 44 -17.85 9.97 -22.90
C GLU A 44 -18.94 9.18 -23.63
N ASP A 45 -18.57 8.03 -24.22
CA ASP A 45 -19.49 7.14 -24.92
C ASP A 45 -20.50 6.49 -23.95
N ALA A 46 -20.05 6.18 -22.73
CA ALA A 46 -20.89 5.66 -21.68
C ALA A 46 -21.96 6.68 -21.25
N VAL A 47 -21.58 7.96 -21.06
CA VAL A 47 -22.51 9.06 -20.77
C VAL A 47 -23.52 9.22 -21.92
N ALA A 48 -23.02 9.21 -23.17
CA ALA A 48 -23.88 9.31 -24.35
C ALA A 48 -24.87 8.15 -24.46
N LEU A 49 -24.43 6.91 -24.17
CA LEU A 49 -25.30 5.73 -24.16
C LEU A 49 -26.38 5.86 -23.06
N PHE A 50 -25.98 6.24 -21.84
CA PHE A 50 -26.89 6.41 -20.71
C PHE A 50 -27.95 7.46 -21.02
N GLY A 51 -27.55 8.64 -21.52
CA GLY A 51 -28.45 9.74 -21.88
C GLY A 51 -29.45 9.38 -22.98
N ARG A 52 -29.01 8.61 -23.99
CA ARG A 52 -29.91 8.11 -25.06
C ARG A 52 -31.00 7.16 -24.54
N VAL A 53 -30.71 6.38 -23.50
CA VAL A 53 -31.66 5.38 -22.97
C VAL A 53 -32.51 5.94 -21.84
N ALA A 54 -31.95 6.71 -20.91
CA ALA A 54 -32.63 7.27 -19.76
C ALA A 54 -33.38 8.59 -20.04
N SER A 55 -32.84 9.45 -20.86
CA SER A 55 -33.17 10.80 -21.32
C SER A 55 -31.97 11.74 -21.12
N ALA A 56 -31.64 12.51 -22.15
CA ALA A 56 -30.56 13.47 -22.09
C ALA A 56 -30.78 14.54 -20.99
N ALA A 57 -32.03 14.99 -20.82
CA ALA A 57 -32.38 15.98 -19.80
C ALA A 57 -32.15 15.46 -18.36
N ARG A 58 -32.46 14.19 -18.09
CA ARG A 58 -32.22 13.57 -16.77
C ARG A 58 -30.74 13.37 -16.51
N ALA A 59 -29.99 12.99 -17.54
CA ALA A 59 -28.53 12.84 -17.43
C ALA A 59 -27.84 14.19 -17.15
N ALA A 60 -28.28 15.26 -17.83
CA ALA A 60 -27.74 16.59 -17.63
C ALA A 60 -28.10 17.23 -16.28
N ALA A 61 -29.23 16.82 -15.67
CA ALA A 61 -29.67 17.33 -14.37
C ALA A 61 -28.84 16.81 -13.19
N GLU A 62 -28.22 15.61 -13.31
CA GLU A 62 -27.48 14.97 -12.23
C GLU A 62 -26.14 14.35 -12.73
N PRO A 63 -25.19 15.16 -13.27
CA PRO A 63 -23.99 14.64 -13.95
C PRO A 63 -23.09 13.81 -13.02
N GLU A 64 -22.93 14.21 -11.75
CA GLU A 64 -22.14 13.46 -10.77
C GLU A 64 -22.77 12.09 -10.44
N ALA A 65 -24.11 12.04 -10.35
CA ALA A 65 -24.81 10.79 -10.11
C ALA A 65 -24.76 9.87 -11.34
N VAL A 66 -24.77 10.42 -12.55
CA VAL A 66 -24.53 9.67 -13.79
C VAL A 66 -23.14 9.05 -13.77
N ALA A 67 -22.11 9.82 -13.46
CA ALA A 67 -20.73 9.31 -13.36
C ALA A 67 -20.67 8.15 -12.36
N ALA A 68 -21.27 8.30 -11.17
CA ALA A 68 -21.31 7.23 -10.17
C ALA A 68 -22.05 5.96 -10.66
N VAL A 69 -23.17 6.11 -11.39
CA VAL A 69 -23.88 4.96 -11.98
C VAL A 69 -23.02 4.27 -13.03
N LEU A 70 -22.31 5.02 -13.87
CA LEU A 70 -21.45 4.47 -14.92
C LEU A 70 -20.26 3.71 -14.32
N GLU A 71 -19.64 4.23 -13.27
CA GLU A 71 -18.59 3.53 -12.50
C GLU A 71 -19.14 2.24 -11.87
N LEU A 72 -20.31 2.29 -11.23
CA LEU A 72 -20.94 1.10 -10.64
C LEU A 72 -21.38 0.07 -11.69
N CYS A 73 -21.68 0.50 -12.92
CA CYS A 73 -21.88 -0.38 -14.07
C CYS A 73 -20.56 -0.85 -14.70
N GLY A 74 -19.43 -0.32 -14.26
CA GLY A 74 -18.09 -0.62 -14.79
C GLY A 74 -17.97 -0.32 -16.26
N PHE A 75 -18.66 0.69 -16.75
CA PHE A 75 -18.67 1.09 -18.16
C PHE A 75 -19.11 -0.01 -19.15
N LEU A 76 -19.73 -1.09 -18.65
CA LEU A 76 -20.24 -2.17 -19.50
C LEU A 76 -21.52 -1.74 -20.25
N PRO A 77 -21.56 -1.83 -21.58
CA PRO A 77 -22.73 -1.36 -22.37
C PRO A 77 -24.05 -1.98 -21.94
N LEU A 78 -24.06 -3.28 -21.62
CA LEU A 78 -25.27 -3.97 -21.16
C LEU A 78 -25.75 -3.46 -19.80
N ALA A 79 -24.82 -3.30 -18.84
CA ALA A 79 -25.14 -2.81 -17.50
C ALA A 79 -25.71 -1.38 -17.56
N ILE A 80 -25.06 -0.49 -18.35
CA ILE A 80 -25.50 0.88 -18.58
C ILE A 80 -26.92 0.91 -19.17
N ARG A 81 -27.18 0.12 -20.21
CA ARG A 81 -28.50 0.06 -20.86
C ARG A 81 -29.59 -0.41 -19.89
N ILE A 82 -29.32 -1.39 -19.05
CA ILE A 82 -30.27 -1.90 -18.06
C ILE A 82 -30.54 -0.83 -16.98
N ALA A 83 -29.48 -0.23 -16.42
CA ALA A 83 -29.59 0.83 -15.42
C ALA A 83 -30.39 2.04 -15.94
N ALA A 84 -30.07 2.50 -17.15
CA ALA A 84 -30.78 3.60 -17.81
C ALA A 84 -32.25 3.25 -18.14
N ALA A 85 -32.53 2.01 -18.59
CA ALA A 85 -33.90 1.55 -18.85
C ALA A 85 -34.74 1.50 -17.58
N ARG A 86 -34.18 1.17 -16.42
CA ARG A 86 -34.89 1.25 -15.14
C ARG A 86 -35.36 2.65 -14.78
N LEU A 87 -34.51 3.66 -15.02
CA LEU A 87 -34.91 5.06 -14.82
C LEU A 87 -36.04 5.46 -15.77
N ARG A 88 -36.01 5.00 -17.01
CA ARG A 88 -37.07 5.28 -17.98
C ARG A 88 -38.40 4.72 -17.55
N THR A 89 -38.41 3.52 -16.97
CA THR A 89 -39.65 2.86 -16.50
C THR A 89 -40.10 3.34 -15.11
N ARG A 90 -39.28 4.15 -14.42
CA ARG A 90 -39.57 4.69 -13.08
C ARG A 90 -39.36 6.20 -13.05
N PRO A 91 -40.34 6.99 -13.52
CA PRO A 91 -40.21 8.45 -13.66
C PRO A 91 -39.89 9.17 -12.32
N ALA A 92 -40.38 8.64 -11.20
CA ALA A 92 -40.16 9.20 -9.87
C ALA A 92 -38.72 8.98 -9.31
N TRP A 93 -37.92 8.12 -9.93
CA TRP A 93 -36.57 7.87 -9.47
C TRP A 93 -35.60 8.95 -9.98
N THR A 94 -34.74 9.44 -9.10
CA THR A 94 -33.57 10.26 -9.48
C THR A 94 -32.40 9.35 -9.89
N VAL A 95 -31.42 9.92 -10.60
CA VAL A 95 -30.19 9.17 -10.93
C VAL A 95 -29.43 8.84 -9.66
N ARG A 96 -29.40 9.76 -8.68
CA ARG A 96 -28.80 9.56 -7.35
C ARG A 96 -29.44 8.38 -6.62
N HIS A 97 -30.77 8.27 -6.63
CA HIS A 97 -31.46 7.13 -6.02
C HIS A 97 -31.03 5.79 -6.64
N LEU A 98 -30.87 5.74 -7.97
CA LEU A 98 -30.36 4.53 -8.64
C LEU A 98 -28.91 4.24 -8.25
N ALA A 99 -28.04 5.26 -8.17
CA ALA A 99 -26.66 5.10 -7.73
C ALA A 99 -26.57 4.51 -6.32
N ASP A 100 -27.40 5.01 -5.40
CA ASP A 100 -27.45 4.52 -4.02
C ASP A 100 -27.91 3.06 -3.95
N ARG A 101 -28.89 2.66 -4.75
CA ARG A 101 -29.32 1.25 -4.84
C ARG A 101 -28.22 0.33 -5.39
N LEU A 102 -27.47 0.79 -6.39
CA LEU A 102 -26.36 0.02 -6.97
C LEU A 102 -25.15 -0.08 -6.02
N ARG A 103 -24.98 0.85 -5.08
CA ARG A 103 -23.92 0.79 -4.05
C ARG A 103 -24.18 -0.27 -2.99
N HIS A 104 -25.45 -0.59 -2.70
CA HIS A 104 -25.80 -1.59 -1.69
C HIS A 104 -25.49 -2.99 -2.23
N ASP A 105 -24.42 -3.60 -1.72
CA ASP A 105 -23.76 -4.82 -2.24
C ASP A 105 -24.68 -6.02 -2.51
N ARG A 106 -25.70 -6.21 -1.70
CA ARG A 106 -26.55 -7.42 -1.78
C ARG A 106 -27.50 -7.46 -2.98
N HIS A 107 -27.70 -6.35 -3.69
CA HIS A 107 -28.71 -6.24 -4.74
C HIS A 107 -28.23 -5.63 -6.05
N ALA A 108 -26.95 -5.27 -6.18
CA ALA A 108 -26.43 -4.56 -7.35
C ALA A 108 -26.64 -5.34 -8.66
N LEU A 109 -26.37 -6.64 -8.67
CA LEU A 109 -26.60 -7.49 -9.85
C LEU A 109 -28.08 -7.74 -10.11
N ALA A 110 -28.91 -7.86 -9.06
CA ALA A 110 -30.36 -7.96 -9.20
C ALA A 110 -30.97 -6.66 -9.76
N GLU A 111 -30.41 -5.50 -9.39
CA GLU A 111 -30.76 -4.21 -9.97
C GLU A 111 -30.38 -4.10 -11.47
N LEU A 112 -29.44 -4.89 -11.97
CA LEU A 112 -29.03 -4.93 -13.37
C LEU A 112 -29.78 -6.03 -14.15
N THR A 113 -31.09 -6.17 -13.90
CA THR A 113 -32.00 -7.08 -14.60
C THR A 113 -33.22 -6.30 -15.09
N THR A 114 -33.60 -6.43 -16.37
CA THR A 114 -34.80 -5.83 -16.95
C THR A 114 -35.36 -6.73 -18.06
N GLY A 115 -36.55 -7.32 -17.83
CA GLY A 115 -37.12 -8.32 -18.73
C GLY A 115 -36.16 -9.52 -18.90
N ASP A 116 -35.93 -9.93 -20.15
CA ASP A 116 -35.01 -11.06 -20.48
C ASP A 116 -33.53 -10.70 -20.40
N ARG A 117 -33.17 -9.46 -20.04
CA ARG A 117 -31.79 -8.98 -20.01
C ARG A 117 -31.29 -8.90 -18.58
N SER A 118 -30.24 -9.67 -18.30
CA SER A 118 -29.54 -9.67 -17.01
C SER A 118 -28.04 -9.77 -17.23
N VAL A 119 -27.29 -8.86 -16.57
CA VAL A 119 -25.82 -8.92 -16.55
C VAL A 119 -25.36 -10.20 -15.84
N ALA A 120 -26.00 -10.55 -14.74
CA ALA A 120 -25.70 -11.76 -14.00
C ALA A 120 -25.91 -13.03 -14.85
N ALA A 121 -26.98 -13.10 -15.66
CA ALA A 121 -27.22 -14.22 -16.55
C ALA A 121 -26.13 -14.37 -17.63
N ALA A 122 -25.67 -13.24 -18.19
CA ALA A 122 -24.56 -13.26 -19.16
C ALA A 122 -23.25 -13.79 -18.54
N PHE A 123 -22.95 -13.38 -17.30
CA PHE A 123 -21.80 -13.88 -16.56
C PHE A 123 -21.93 -15.35 -16.19
N THR A 124 -23.11 -15.76 -15.72
CA THR A 124 -23.43 -17.16 -15.39
C THR A 124 -23.24 -18.08 -16.60
N LEU A 125 -23.69 -17.68 -17.78
CA LEU A 125 -23.48 -18.45 -19.00
C LEU A 125 -22.00 -18.62 -19.35
N SER A 126 -21.18 -17.59 -19.18
CA SER A 126 -19.74 -17.68 -19.40
C SER A 126 -19.07 -18.60 -18.37
N TYR A 127 -19.43 -18.46 -17.10
CA TYR A 127 -18.95 -19.28 -15.99
C TYR A 127 -19.33 -20.76 -16.14
N GLN A 128 -20.58 -21.08 -16.50
CA GLN A 128 -21.05 -22.48 -16.68
C GLN A 128 -20.31 -23.26 -17.78
N HIS A 129 -19.74 -22.56 -18.76
CA HIS A 129 -18.96 -23.19 -19.83
C HIS A 129 -17.49 -23.42 -19.48
N LEU A 130 -17.04 -23.02 -18.29
CA LEU A 130 -15.69 -23.28 -17.80
C LEU A 130 -15.53 -24.74 -17.37
N PRO A 131 -14.31 -25.32 -17.47
CA PRO A 131 -13.95 -26.56 -16.78
C PRO A 131 -14.14 -26.42 -15.24
N PRO A 132 -14.42 -27.49 -14.52
CA PRO A 132 -14.70 -27.45 -13.07
C PRO A 132 -13.61 -26.77 -12.24
N GLU A 133 -12.32 -26.95 -12.57
CA GLU A 133 -11.19 -26.34 -11.88
C GLU A 133 -11.14 -24.83 -12.11
N GLN A 134 -11.40 -24.36 -13.33
CA GLN A 134 -11.52 -22.92 -13.61
C GLN A 134 -12.73 -22.30 -12.90
N GLN A 135 -13.88 -23.01 -12.85
CA GLN A 135 -15.03 -22.55 -12.08
C GLN A 135 -14.69 -22.38 -10.60
N ARG A 136 -13.98 -23.37 -10.03
CA ARG A 136 -13.55 -23.31 -8.64
C ARG A 136 -12.60 -22.14 -8.39
N LEU A 137 -11.56 -21.97 -9.23
CA LEU A 137 -10.63 -20.85 -9.11
C LEU A 137 -11.36 -19.50 -9.23
N PHE A 138 -12.25 -19.34 -10.21
CA PHE A 138 -13.04 -18.11 -10.38
C PHE A 138 -13.83 -17.74 -9.12
N ARG A 139 -14.51 -18.72 -8.51
CA ARG A 139 -15.24 -18.51 -7.25
C ARG A 139 -14.31 -18.06 -6.13
N LEU A 140 -13.23 -18.78 -5.89
CA LEU A 140 -12.27 -18.48 -4.81
C LEU A 140 -11.62 -17.10 -5.00
N LEU A 141 -11.22 -16.75 -6.22
CA LEU A 141 -10.69 -15.42 -6.54
C LEU A 141 -11.69 -14.29 -6.23
N GLY A 142 -13.01 -14.57 -6.32
CA GLY A 142 -14.05 -13.63 -5.87
C GLY A 142 -13.96 -13.27 -4.38
N LEU A 143 -13.35 -14.12 -3.56
CA LEU A 143 -13.11 -13.89 -2.14
C LEU A 143 -11.85 -13.04 -1.88
N HIS A 144 -10.97 -12.87 -2.88
CA HIS A 144 -9.75 -12.08 -2.72
C HIS A 144 -10.07 -10.63 -2.36
N PRO A 145 -9.50 -10.07 -1.24
CA PRO A 145 -9.93 -8.77 -0.73
C PRO A 145 -9.31 -7.57 -1.46
N GLY A 146 -8.19 -7.79 -2.14
CA GLY A 146 -7.42 -6.73 -2.79
C GLY A 146 -7.89 -6.41 -4.21
N PRO A 147 -7.40 -5.32 -4.81
CA PRO A 147 -7.82 -4.87 -6.14
C PRO A 147 -7.30 -5.76 -7.27
N SER A 148 -6.17 -6.43 -7.07
CA SER A 148 -5.51 -7.31 -8.05
C SER A 148 -4.73 -8.39 -7.32
N PHE A 149 -4.25 -9.40 -8.03
CA PHE A 149 -3.48 -10.52 -7.47
C PHE A 149 -2.52 -11.08 -8.52
N ASP A 150 -1.52 -11.81 -8.07
CA ASP A 150 -0.58 -12.56 -8.90
C ASP A 150 -0.87 -14.08 -8.90
N GLY A 151 -0.03 -14.84 -9.59
CA GLY A 151 -0.14 -16.31 -9.65
C GLY A 151 0.06 -16.98 -8.29
N HIS A 152 0.98 -16.47 -7.44
CA HIS A 152 1.25 -17.05 -6.12
C HIS A 152 0.07 -16.85 -5.15
N ALA A 153 -0.54 -15.67 -5.16
CA ALA A 153 -1.75 -15.39 -4.38
C ALA A 153 -2.91 -16.30 -4.82
N ALA A 154 -3.09 -16.47 -6.13
CA ALA A 154 -4.11 -17.35 -6.70
C ALA A 154 -3.85 -18.83 -6.36
N ALA A 155 -2.60 -19.29 -6.48
CA ALA A 155 -2.17 -20.63 -6.13
C ALA A 155 -2.44 -20.95 -4.65
N SER A 156 -2.00 -20.07 -3.74
CA SER A 156 -2.25 -20.20 -2.31
C SER A 156 -3.74 -20.22 -1.98
N LEU A 157 -4.52 -19.31 -2.58
CA LEU A 157 -5.96 -19.24 -2.36
C LEU A 157 -6.67 -20.53 -2.78
N ALA A 158 -6.29 -21.09 -3.95
CA ALA A 158 -6.92 -22.27 -4.52
C ALA A 158 -6.34 -23.60 -4.02
N ALA A 159 -5.22 -23.60 -3.29
CA ALA A 159 -4.46 -24.78 -2.92
C ALA A 159 -4.09 -25.64 -4.14
N VAL A 160 -3.40 -25.03 -5.09
CA VAL A 160 -2.85 -25.66 -6.30
C VAL A 160 -1.42 -25.20 -6.49
N ASP A 161 -0.63 -25.89 -7.30
CA ASP A 161 0.71 -25.40 -7.60
C ASP A 161 0.68 -24.14 -8.49
N LEU A 162 1.81 -23.42 -8.55
CA LEU A 162 1.91 -22.16 -9.28
C LEU A 162 1.62 -22.30 -10.76
N ARG A 163 2.14 -23.37 -11.39
CA ARG A 163 1.98 -23.60 -12.83
C ARG A 163 0.52 -23.86 -13.18
N ASP A 164 -0.17 -24.66 -12.38
CA ASP A 164 -1.59 -24.95 -12.58
C ASP A 164 -2.42 -23.67 -12.36
N ALA A 165 -2.11 -22.87 -11.34
CA ALA A 165 -2.76 -21.59 -11.13
C ALA A 165 -2.61 -20.65 -12.34
N GLU A 166 -1.40 -20.54 -12.91
CA GLU A 166 -1.14 -19.71 -14.08
C GLU A 166 -1.95 -20.18 -15.31
N VAL A 167 -1.98 -21.47 -15.59
CA VAL A 167 -2.78 -22.04 -16.68
C VAL A 167 -4.28 -21.75 -16.50
N LEU A 168 -4.78 -21.91 -15.28
CA LEU A 168 -6.18 -21.62 -14.96
C LEU A 168 -6.50 -20.12 -15.10
N LEU A 169 -5.58 -19.22 -14.67
CA LEU A 169 -5.73 -17.78 -14.79
C LEU A 169 -5.76 -17.31 -16.25
N GLU A 170 -4.82 -17.80 -17.06
CA GLU A 170 -4.81 -17.50 -18.50
C GLU A 170 -6.11 -17.97 -19.18
N GLY A 171 -6.61 -19.16 -18.82
CA GLY A 171 -7.90 -19.63 -19.31
C GLY A 171 -9.08 -18.73 -18.92
N LEU A 172 -9.05 -18.10 -17.74
CA LEU A 172 -10.05 -17.11 -17.33
C LEU A 172 -9.90 -15.78 -18.08
N VAL A 173 -8.68 -15.36 -18.41
CA VAL A 173 -8.41 -14.19 -19.26
C VAL A 173 -8.91 -14.44 -20.68
N ASP A 174 -8.68 -15.61 -21.24
CA ASP A 174 -9.13 -15.98 -22.60
C ASP A 174 -10.65 -15.92 -22.79
N VAL A 175 -11.40 -16.13 -21.71
CA VAL A 175 -12.88 -16.00 -21.73
C VAL A 175 -13.37 -14.67 -21.17
N HIS A 176 -12.48 -13.69 -20.98
CA HIS A 176 -12.79 -12.33 -20.49
C HIS A 176 -13.46 -12.30 -19.10
N LEU A 177 -13.23 -13.29 -18.27
CA LEU A 177 -13.68 -13.30 -16.87
C LEU A 177 -12.63 -12.66 -15.92
N LEU A 178 -11.38 -12.54 -16.40
CA LEU A 178 -10.32 -11.77 -15.77
C LEU A 178 -9.67 -10.83 -16.78
N GLN A 179 -9.05 -9.78 -16.27
CA GLN A 179 -8.17 -8.87 -17.00
C GLN A 179 -6.73 -9.07 -16.54
N GLN A 180 -5.78 -8.96 -17.46
CA GLN A 180 -4.34 -8.97 -17.18
C GLN A 180 -3.75 -7.62 -17.61
N PRO A 181 -3.78 -6.58 -16.72
CA PRO A 181 -3.31 -5.23 -17.07
C PRO A 181 -1.80 -5.18 -17.32
N THR A 182 -1.04 -6.03 -16.65
CA THR A 182 0.41 -6.22 -16.85
C THR A 182 0.75 -7.71 -16.75
N PRO A 183 1.84 -8.19 -17.35
CA PRO A 183 2.23 -9.59 -17.26
C PRO A 183 2.29 -10.08 -15.81
N GLY A 184 1.66 -11.22 -15.52
CA GLY A 184 1.61 -11.84 -14.19
C GLY A 184 0.69 -11.15 -13.17
N ARG A 185 -0.03 -10.07 -13.55
CA ARG A 185 -1.02 -9.42 -12.69
C ARG A 185 -2.42 -9.55 -13.24
N TYR A 186 -3.33 -9.97 -12.39
CA TYR A 186 -4.72 -10.24 -12.74
C TYR A 186 -5.66 -9.41 -11.88
N ARG A 187 -6.78 -9.04 -12.45
CA ARG A 187 -7.86 -8.36 -11.71
C ARG A 187 -9.22 -8.73 -12.27
N PHE A 188 -10.20 -8.62 -11.45
CA PHE A 188 -11.59 -8.64 -11.89
C PHE A 188 -12.03 -7.26 -12.37
N HIS A 189 -12.95 -7.26 -13.32
CA HIS A 189 -13.91 -6.17 -13.45
C HIS A 189 -14.88 -6.20 -12.26
N ASP A 190 -15.27 -5.06 -11.71
CA ASP A 190 -16.01 -4.98 -10.43
C ASP A 190 -17.29 -5.80 -10.39
N LEU A 191 -18.08 -5.77 -11.46
CA LEU A 191 -19.30 -6.60 -11.54
C LEU A 191 -19.01 -8.09 -11.62
N LEU A 192 -17.92 -8.50 -12.27
CA LEU A 192 -17.47 -9.88 -12.29
C LEU A 192 -16.96 -10.34 -10.93
N ARG A 193 -16.26 -9.46 -10.20
CA ARG A 193 -15.84 -9.72 -8.82
C ARG A 193 -17.04 -10.02 -7.91
N ARG A 194 -18.09 -9.18 -8.00
CA ARG A 194 -19.34 -9.40 -7.25
C ARG A 194 -19.96 -10.74 -7.62
N HIS A 195 -20.09 -11.02 -8.91
CA HIS A 195 -20.64 -12.29 -9.39
C HIS A 195 -19.83 -13.50 -8.90
N ALA A 196 -18.50 -13.41 -8.95
CA ALA A 196 -17.60 -14.46 -8.44
C ALA A 196 -17.79 -14.67 -6.93
N ARG A 197 -17.88 -13.59 -6.15
CA ARG A 197 -18.11 -13.64 -4.70
C ARG A 197 -19.49 -14.23 -4.36
N ASP A 198 -20.56 -13.79 -5.02
CA ASP A 198 -21.90 -14.32 -4.79
C ASP A 198 -21.97 -15.81 -5.12
N THR A 199 -21.29 -16.20 -6.22
CA THR A 199 -21.19 -17.62 -6.65
C THR A 199 -20.36 -18.43 -5.64
N ALA A 200 -19.28 -17.86 -5.09
CA ALA A 200 -18.49 -18.50 -4.03
C ALA A 200 -19.32 -18.73 -2.77
N THR A 201 -20.03 -17.72 -2.32
CA THR A 201 -20.91 -17.80 -1.12
C THR A 201 -22.01 -18.85 -1.30
N ALA A 202 -22.54 -19.00 -2.51
CA ALA A 202 -23.60 -19.97 -2.79
C ALA A 202 -23.10 -21.42 -2.97
N ALA A 203 -21.89 -21.61 -3.54
CA ALA A 203 -21.41 -22.92 -3.98
C ALA A 203 -20.28 -23.51 -3.10
N GLU A 204 -19.52 -22.67 -2.39
CA GLU A 204 -18.42 -23.15 -1.54
C GLU A 204 -18.85 -23.22 -0.07
N PRO A 205 -18.65 -24.34 0.63
CA PRO A 205 -18.88 -24.42 2.08
C PRO A 205 -18.09 -23.37 2.85
N GLU A 206 -18.70 -22.79 3.88
CA GLU A 206 -18.10 -21.71 4.67
C GLU A 206 -16.70 -22.06 5.22
N GLY A 207 -16.53 -23.31 5.71
CA GLY A 207 -15.23 -23.81 6.17
C GLY A 207 -14.17 -23.77 5.07
N ARG A 208 -14.52 -24.17 3.83
CA ARG A 208 -13.58 -24.11 2.70
C ARG A 208 -13.24 -22.69 2.29
N GLN A 209 -14.21 -21.76 2.37
CA GLN A 209 -13.95 -20.34 2.13
C GLN A 209 -12.97 -19.82 3.19
N ARG A 210 -13.19 -20.13 4.48
CA ARG A 210 -12.31 -19.75 5.58
C ARG A 210 -10.89 -20.28 5.41
N ASP A 211 -10.74 -21.56 5.03
CA ASP A 211 -9.43 -22.18 4.78
C ASP A 211 -8.69 -21.51 3.62
N ALA A 212 -9.40 -21.21 2.52
CA ALA A 212 -8.83 -20.49 1.38
C ALA A 212 -8.35 -19.09 1.77
N LEU A 213 -9.15 -18.35 2.52
CA LEU A 213 -8.80 -17.02 3.02
C LEU A 213 -7.64 -17.09 4.02
N ARG A 214 -7.56 -18.13 4.83
CA ARG A 214 -6.43 -18.34 5.75
C ARG A 214 -5.12 -18.53 4.98
N ARG A 215 -5.10 -19.38 3.94
CA ARG A 215 -3.93 -19.55 3.07
C ARG A 215 -3.52 -18.24 2.41
N LEU A 216 -4.47 -17.44 1.96
CA LEU A 216 -4.19 -16.14 1.35
C LEU A 216 -3.56 -15.15 2.35
N VAL A 217 -4.09 -15.07 3.57
CA VAL A 217 -3.52 -14.21 4.62
C VAL A 217 -2.12 -14.67 5.01
N ASP A 218 -1.90 -15.98 5.12
CA ASP A 218 -0.59 -16.55 5.39
C ASP A 218 0.40 -16.28 4.23
N PHE A 219 -0.05 -16.36 2.98
CA PHE A 219 0.74 -15.96 1.81
C PHE A 219 1.26 -14.53 1.96
N TYR A 220 0.36 -13.57 2.23
CA TYR A 220 0.74 -12.18 2.41
C TYR A 220 1.66 -11.99 3.62
N LEU A 221 1.35 -12.63 4.74
CA LEU A 221 2.14 -12.52 5.97
C LEU A 221 3.57 -13.04 5.78
N HIS A 222 3.73 -14.25 5.23
CA HIS A 222 5.05 -14.87 5.04
C HIS A 222 5.88 -14.15 3.99
N THR A 223 5.27 -13.73 2.89
CA THR A 223 5.95 -12.95 1.86
C THR A 223 6.37 -11.57 2.41
N ALA A 224 5.47 -10.88 3.12
CA ALA A 224 5.79 -9.60 3.75
C ALA A 224 6.89 -9.74 4.82
N THR A 225 6.91 -10.84 5.57
CA THR A 225 7.97 -11.12 6.55
C THR A 225 9.34 -11.29 5.86
N ALA A 226 9.39 -12.03 4.76
CA ALA A 226 10.61 -12.20 3.97
C ALA A 226 11.08 -10.86 3.38
N ALA A 227 10.14 -10.05 2.88
CA ALA A 227 10.42 -8.72 2.33
C ALA A 227 10.92 -7.73 3.40
N ASP A 228 10.28 -7.66 4.58
CA ASP A 228 10.69 -6.77 5.68
C ASP A 228 12.11 -7.10 6.17
N ARG A 229 12.49 -8.38 6.22
CA ARG A 229 13.88 -8.80 6.55
C ARG A 229 14.92 -8.25 5.57
N LEU A 230 14.59 -8.20 4.28
CA LEU A 230 15.47 -7.61 3.28
C LEU A 230 15.54 -6.09 3.42
N LEU A 231 14.42 -5.44 3.77
CA LEU A 231 14.40 -4.00 3.97
C LEU A 231 15.12 -3.58 5.25
N HIS A 232 14.99 -4.34 6.34
CA HIS A 232 15.56 -3.99 7.64
C HIS A 232 16.20 -5.20 8.34
N PRO A 233 17.39 -5.66 7.92
CA PRO A 233 18.03 -6.88 8.41
C PRO A 233 18.45 -6.81 9.88
N HIS A 234 18.63 -5.62 10.45
CA HIS A 234 19.04 -5.40 11.84
C HIS A 234 17.88 -5.30 12.83
N ARG A 235 16.63 -5.33 12.34
CA ARG A 235 15.44 -5.35 13.20
C ARG A 235 15.29 -6.71 13.88
N PRO A 236 14.80 -6.77 15.15
CA PRO A 236 14.51 -8.03 15.80
C PRO A 236 13.64 -8.94 14.92
N HIS A 237 14.10 -10.17 14.74
CA HIS A 237 13.38 -11.13 13.92
C HIS A 237 12.27 -11.79 14.74
N LEU A 238 11.03 -11.58 14.31
CA LEU A 238 9.83 -12.22 14.86
C LEU A 238 9.26 -13.19 13.81
N PRO A 239 9.77 -14.43 13.72
CA PRO A 239 9.29 -15.38 12.72
C PRO A 239 7.81 -15.66 12.96
N PRO A 240 6.97 -15.69 11.90
CA PRO A 240 5.62 -16.17 12.00
C PRO A 240 5.61 -17.68 12.31
N ASP A 241 4.46 -18.17 12.79
CA ASP A 241 4.23 -19.60 12.86
C ASP A 241 4.38 -20.20 11.45
N PRO A 242 4.68 -21.50 11.31
CA PRO A 242 4.75 -22.11 9.99
C PRO A 242 3.48 -21.84 9.17
N PRO A 243 3.60 -21.59 7.86
CA PRO A 243 2.43 -21.34 7.03
C PRO A 243 1.52 -22.56 7.02
N VAL A 244 0.21 -22.33 6.84
CA VAL A 244 -0.72 -23.44 6.64
C VAL A 244 -0.39 -24.22 5.36
N PRO A 245 -0.75 -25.50 5.28
CA PRO A 245 -0.51 -26.30 4.08
C PRO A 245 -1.01 -25.61 2.80
N ASP A 246 -0.31 -25.84 1.70
CA ASP A 246 -0.61 -25.28 0.37
C ASP A 246 -0.50 -23.74 0.28
N CYS A 247 0.11 -23.09 1.25
CA CYS A 247 0.51 -21.70 1.15
C CYS A 247 1.84 -21.59 0.39
N LEU A 248 1.90 -20.75 -0.64
CA LEU A 248 3.07 -20.56 -1.52
C LEU A 248 3.59 -19.12 -1.44
N PRO A 249 4.42 -18.76 -0.44
CA PRO A 249 5.01 -17.44 -0.34
C PRO A 249 5.82 -17.06 -1.60
N TYR A 250 5.77 -15.78 -1.98
CA TYR A 250 6.52 -15.30 -3.13
C TYR A 250 8.03 -15.31 -2.83
N PRO A 251 8.86 -15.94 -3.67
CA PRO A 251 10.31 -16.02 -3.46
C PRO A 251 10.95 -14.65 -3.69
N MET A 252 11.77 -14.19 -2.72
CA MET A 252 12.40 -12.88 -2.77
C MET A 252 13.82 -12.95 -2.22
N SER A 253 14.79 -12.35 -2.91
CA SER A 253 16.20 -12.41 -2.51
C SER A 253 16.92 -11.07 -2.50
N THR A 254 16.29 -10.00 -3.01
CA THR A 254 16.95 -8.69 -3.11
C THR A 254 16.12 -7.58 -2.51
N TYR A 255 16.80 -6.56 -1.99
CA TYR A 255 16.18 -5.36 -1.45
C TYR A 255 15.25 -4.64 -2.46
N PRO A 256 15.66 -4.38 -3.73
CA PRO A 256 14.79 -3.72 -4.69
C PRO A 256 13.52 -4.53 -5.00
N ALA A 257 13.64 -5.87 -5.08
CA ALA A 257 12.49 -6.74 -5.30
C ALA A 257 11.50 -6.68 -4.12
N ALA A 258 11.99 -6.65 -2.88
CA ALA A 258 11.17 -6.52 -1.68
C ALA A 258 10.40 -5.19 -1.67
N LEU A 259 11.07 -4.08 -2.00
CA LEU A 259 10.45 -2.76 -2.03
C LEU A 259 9.40 -2.67 -3.14
N ALA A 260 9.70 -3.15 -4.35
CA ALA A 260 8.76 -3.17 -5.47
C ALA A 260 7.54 -4.07 -5.19
N TRP A 261 7.74 -5.19 -4.50
CA TRP A 261 6.64 -6.06 -4.09
C TRP A 261 5.71 -5.36 -3.09
N PHE A 262 6.27 -4.69 -2.07
CA PHE A 262 5.45 -3.91 -1.15
C PHE A 262 4.69 -2.79 -1.85
N ASP A 263 5.33 -2.04 -2.77
CA ASP A 263 4.66 -0.99 -3.55
C ASP A 263 3.49 -1.56 -4.35
N THR A 264 3.66 -2.74 -4.95
CA THR A 264 2.62 -3.40 -5.76
C THR A 264 1.49 -3.97 -4.90
N GLU A 265 1.84 -4.60 -3.77
CA GLU A 265 0.88 -5.33 -2.92
C GLU A 265 0.31 -4.51 -1.76
N HIS A 266 0.70 -3.24 -1.60
CA HIS A 266 0.28 -2.42 -0.46
C HIS A 266 -1.23 -2.45 -0.22
N ALA A 267 -2.03 -2.19 -1.25
CA ALA A 267 -3.49 -2.22 -1.15
C ALA A 267 -4.04 -3.61 -0.78
N CYS A 268 -3.39 -4.68 -1.27
CA CYS A 268 -3.76 -6.06 -0.96
C CYS A 268 -3.39 -6.43 0.48
N LEU A 269 -2.24 -5.98 0.99
CA LEU A 269 -1.79 -6.19 2.37
C LEU A 269 -2.72 -5.51 3.38
N LEU A 270 -3.12 -4.26 3.10
CA LEU A 270 -4.12 -3.56 3.92
C LEU A 270 -5.47 -4.28 3.90
N ALA A 271 -5.87 -4.81 2.75
CA ALA A 271 -7.11 -5.58 2.62
C ALA A 271 -7.02 -6.94 3.33
N ALA A 272 -5.87 -7.62 3.27
CA ALA A 272 -5.61 -8.87 3.98
C ALA A 272 -5.65 -8.67 5.51
N GLN A 273 -5.10 -7.56 6.03
CA GLN A 273 -5.20 -7.26 7.45
C GLN A 273 -6.65 -7.00 7.88
N ARG A 274 -7.43 -6.23 7.11
CA ARG A 274 -8.86 -6.03 7.39
C ARG A 274 -9.65 -7.34 7.38
N MET A 275 -9.32 -8.25 6.46
CA MET A 275 -9.89 -9.60 6.42
C MET A 275 -9.52 -10.39 7.68
N ALA A 276 -8.25 -10.36 8.10
CA ALA A 276 -7.80 -11.01 9.32
C ALA A 276 -8.54 -10.46 10.57
N VAL A 277 -8.83 -9.15 10.63
CA VAL A 277 -9.68 -8.55 11.67
C VAL A 277 -11.09 -9.14 11.63
N THR A 278 -11.73 -9.21 10.45
CA THR A 278 -13.10 -9.75 10.30
C THR A 278 -13.21 -11.21 10.75
N HIS A 279 -12.15 -11.99 10.56
CA HIS A 279 -12.11 -13.40 10.96
C HIS A 279 -11.51 -13.65 12.34
N GLU A 280 -11.18 -12.59 13.10
CA GLU A 280 -10.60 -12.67 14.45
C GLU A 280 -9.25 -13.42 14.49
N TRP A 281 -8.45 -13.32 13.41
CA TRP A 281 -7.10 -13.91 13.34
C TRP A 281 -6.08 -12.94 13.97
N HIS A 282 -6.19 -12.73 15.27
CA HIS A 282 -5.45 -11.70 16.00
C HIS A 282 -3.93 -11.77 15.81
N GLN A 283 -3.38 -12.99 15.75
CA GLN A 283 -1.95 -13.20 15.51
C GLN A 283 -1.52 -12.70 14.13
N ALA A 284 -2.33 -12.90 13.08
CA ALA A 284 -2.05 -12.40 11.74
C ALA A 284 -2.20 -10.86 11.65
N VAL A 285 -3.18 -10.28 12.37
CA VAL A 285 -3.43 -8.83 12.37
C VAL A 285 -2.21 -8.05 12.85
N TRP A 286 -1.68 -8.37 14.03
CA TRP A 286 -0.53 -7.65 14.58
C TRP A 286 0.77 -7.93 13.81
N ARG A 287 0.96 -9.16 13.31
CA ARG A 287 2.13 -9.52 12.51
C ARG A 287 2.16 -8.82 11.16
N LEU A 288 1.01 -8.66 10.49
CA LEU A 288 0.91 -7.84 9.27
C LEU A 288 1.22 -6.37 9.56
N ALA A 289 0.77 -5.84 10.72
CA ALA A 289 1.16 -4.49 11.15
C ALA A 289 2.68 -4.37 11.34
N TRP A 290 3.30 -5.39 11.93
CA TRP A 290 4.74 -5.45 12.12
C TRP A 290 5.51 -5.44 10.79
N THR A 291 5.14 -6.29 9.84
CA THR A 291 5.85 -6.40 8.55
C THR A 291 5.68 -5.16 7.67
N LEU A 292 4.55 -4.46 7.77
CA LEU A 292 4.28 -3.23 7.04
C LEU A 292 5.01 -1.99 7.61
N ASN A 293 5.48 -2.05 8.86
CA ASN A 293 5.97 -0.86 9.56
C ASN A 293 7.16 -0.18 8.86
N THR A 294 8.18 -0.95 8.44
CA THR A 294 9.37 -0.42 7.75
C THR A 294 8.99 0.21 6.41
N PHE A 295 8.16 -0.48 5.64
CA PHE A 295 7.69 0.00 4.34
C PHE A 295 6.86 1.30 4.49
N HIS A 296 5.90 1.33 5.41
CA HIS A 296 5.09 2.53 5.65
C HIS A 296 5.94 3.72 6.08
N HIS A 297 6.94 3.50 6.93
CA HIS A 297 7.86 4.56 7.33
C HIS A 297 8.64 5.10 6.13
N ARG A 298 9.25 4.23 5.31
CA ARG A 298 10.06 4.65 4.17
C ARG A 298 9.29 5.33 3.07
N ARG A 299 8.03 4.93 2.86
CA ARG A 299 7.16 5.53 1.84
C ARG A 299 6.34 6.73 2.34
N GLY A 300 6.42 7.05 3.65
CA GLY A 300 5.64 8.14 4.24
C GLY A 300 4.13 7.83 4.33
N HIS A 301 3.74 6.55 4.40
CA HIS A 301 2.33 6.13 4.54
C HIS A 301 1.84 6.27 5.99
N SER A 302 1.97 7.46 6.59
CA SER A 302 1.72 7.67 8.02
C SER A 302 0.27 7.40 8.44
N HIS A 303 -0.71 7.71 7.59
CA HIS A 303 -2.13 7.44 7.87
C HIS A 303 -2.45 5.94 7.85
N ASP A 304 -1.94 5.21 6.85
CA ASP A 304 -2.12 3.76 6.76
C ASP A 304 -1.39 3.06 7.91
N ARG A 305 -0.20 3.54 8.28
CA ARG A 305 0.55 3.05 9.44
C ARG A 305 -0.26 3.19 10.74
N LEU A 306 -0.89 4.36 10.96
CA LEU A 306 -1.76 4.55 12.12
C LEU A 306 -2.96 3.59 12.11
N ALA A 307 -3.63 3.44 10.97
CA ALA A 307 -4.78 2.55 10.84
C ALA A 307 -4.42 1.09 11.12
N VAL A 308 -3.30 0.63 10.55
CA VAL A 308 -2.77 -0.73 10.72
C VAL A 308 -2.39 -1.02 12.17
N TRP A 309 -1.76 -0.07 12.89
CA TRP A 309 -1.38 -0.24 14.28
C TRP A 309 -2.55 -0.12 15.24
N ARG A 310 -3.59 0.64 14.94
CA ARG A 310 -4.84 0.62 15.71
C ARG A 310 -5.51 -0.76 15.65
N ALA A 311 -5.57 -1.37 14.48
CA ALA A 311 -6.04 -2.75 14.34
C ALA A 311 -5.12 -3.73 15.11
N GLY A 312 -3.79 -3.51 15.07
CA GLY A 312 -2.82 -4.27 15.84
C GLY A 312 -3.03 -4.19 17.35
N LEU A 313 -3.39 -3.00 17.87
CA LEU A 313 -3.69 -2.83 19.29
C LEU A 313 -4.95 -3.61 19.72
N ALA A 314 -6.04 -3.48 18.97
CA ALA A 314 -7.25 -4.24 19.24
C ALA A 314 -7.01 -5.76 19.19
N ALA A 315 -6.16 -6.23 18.27
CA ALA A 315 -5.79 -7.64 18.21
C ALA A 315 -4.91 -8.07 19.39
N ALA A 316 -3.99 -7.20 19.85
CA ALA A 316 -3.10 -7.51 20.98
C ALA A 316 -3.87 -7.77 22.28
N GLU A 317 -5.02 -7.14 22.51
CA GLU A 317 -5.89 -7.36 23.69
C GLU A 317 -6.34 -8.83 23.81
N HIS A 318 -6.32 -9.59 22.71
CA HIS A 318 -6.66 -11.02 22.67
C HIS A 318 -5.44 -11.95 22.68
N LEU A 319 -4.23 -11.39 22.80
CA LEU A 319 -2.98 -12.17 22.80
C LEU A 319 -2.35 -12.16 24.18
N PRO A 320 -1.88 -13.33 24.67
CA PRO A 320 -1.41 -13.46 26.06
C PRO A 320 0.00 -12.90 26.29
N ASP A 321 0.76 -12.63 25.23
CA ASP A 321 2.16 -12.21 25.32
C ASP A 321 2.28 -10.69 25.58
N PRO A 322 2.75 -10.27 26.77
CA PRO A 322 2.88 -8.86 27.11
C PRO A 322 3.92 -8.12 26.26
N THR A 323 4.88 -8.83 25.67
CA THR A 323 5.88 -8.19 24.78
C THR A 323 5.23 -7.67 23.51
N ILE A 324 4.17 -8.32 23.04
CA ILE A 324 3.34 -7.85 21.93
C ILE A 324 2.67 -6.52 22.31
N HIS A 325 2.12 -6.41 23.52
CA HIS A 325 1.47 -5.18 24.00
C HIS A 325 2.47 -4.03 24.06
N ALA A 326 3.66 -4.24 24.64
CA ALA A 326 4.72 -3.24 24.66
C ALA A 326 5.09 -2.78 23.24
N CYS A 327 5.28 -3.72 22.33
CA CYS A 327 5.62 -3.47 20.93
C CYS A 327 4.55 -2.66 20.21
N VAL A 328 3.28 -3.06 20.34
CA VAL A 328 2.16 -2.41 19.65
C VAL A 328 1.94 -1.01 20.19
N HIS A 329 1.97 -0.80 21.49
CA HIS A 329 1.87 0.53 22.10
C HIS A 329 2.99 1.44 21.61
N ARG A 330 4.24 0.96 21.56
CA ARG A 330 5.38 1.73 21.06
C ARG A 330 5.21 2.16 19.59
N LEU A 331 4.83 1.24 18.71
CA LEU A 331 4.72 1.52 17.28
C LEU A 331 3.47 2.33 16.94
N LEU A 332 2.40 2.19 17.72
CA LEU A 332 1.24 3.06 17.64
C LEU A 332 1.59 4.49 18.13
N GLY A 333 2.32 4.61 19.23
CA GLY A 333 2.83 5.89 19.71
C GLY A 333 3.71 6.59 18.67
N TYR A 334 4.59 5.83 18.00
CA TYR A 334 5.38 6.35 16.89
C TYR A 334 4.50 6.85 15.73
N ALA A 335 3.46 6.09 15.34
CA ALA A 335 2.54 6.51 14.29
C ALA A 335 1.73 7.77 14.63
N TYR A 336 1.36 7.95 15.91
CA TYR A 336 0.71 9.17 16.38
C TYR A 336 1.65 10.39 16.33
N ALA A 337 2.89 10.23 16.78
CA ALA A 337 3.88 11.31 16.76
C ALA A 337 4.19 11.79 15.34
N ASP A 338 4.29 10.87 14.37
CA ASP A 338 4.45 11.18 12.94
C ASP A 338 3.32 12.08 12.38
N LEU A 339 2.14 11.98 12.94
CA LEU A 339 0.97 12.78 12.55
C LEU A 339 0.76 14.02 13.42
N GLY A 340 1.75 14.37 14.27
CA GLY A 340 1.66 15.52 15.17
C GLY A 340 0.71 15.35 16.36
N ARG A 341 0.22 14.14 16.61
CA ARG A 341 -0.69 13.80 17.72
C ARG A 341 0.11 13.46 18.97
N HIS A 342 0.88 14.43 19.48
CA HIS A 342 1.91 14.21 20.50
C HIS A 342 1.36 13.73 21.85
N GLY A 343 0.15 14.18 22.26
CA GLY A 343 -0.47 13.73 23.51
C GLY A 343 -0.73 12.22 23.52
N GLU A 344 -1.38 11.74 22.48
CA GLU A 344 -1.68 10.31 22.31
C GLU A 344 -0.41 9.48 22.10
N ALA A 345 0.58 10.04 21.39
CA ALA A 345 1.87 9.40 21.23
C ALA A 345 2.52 9.11 22.58
N ILE A 346 2.65 10.12 23.44
CA ILE A 346 3.27 9.99 24.77
C ILE A 346 2.48 9.01 25.64
N GLU A 347 1.14 9.10 25.66
CA GLU A 347 0.30 8.16 26.43
C GLU A 347 0.56 6.70 26.07
N HIS A 348 0.63 6.37 24.77
CA HIS A 348 0.91 5.02 24.31
C HIS A 348 2.36 4.61 24.62
N LEU A 349 3.32 5.51 24.51
CA LEU A 349 4.72 5.22 24.80
C LEU A 349 4.96 5.00 26.30
N ASP A 350 4.29 5.75 27.17
CA ASP A 350 4.34 5.52 28.63
C ASP A 350 3.76 4.15 29.00
N ARG A 351 2.67 3.72 28.33
CA ARG A 351 2.12 2.37 28.49
C ARG A 351 3.11 1.30 28.03
N SER A 352 3.78 1.52 26.87
CA SER A 352 4.81 0.60 26.38
C SER A 352 5.96 0.46 27.38
N LEU A 353 6.40 1.58 27.96
CA LEU A 353 7.47 1.62 28.95
C LEU A 353 7.07 0.90 30.24
N ALA A 354 5.85 1.16 30.74
CA ALA A 354 5.33 0.50 31.93
C ALA A 354 5.28 -1.04 31.78
N VAL A 355 4.82 -1.53 30.62
CA VAL A 355 4.81 -2.98 30.34
C VAL A 355 6.23 -3.54 30.26
N ALA A 356 7.17 -2.82 29.60
CA ALA A 356 8.57 -3.27 29.51
C ALA A 356 9.26 -3.32 30.87
N ASP A 357 8.98 -2.36 31.76
CA ASP A 357 9.52 -2.32 33.12
C ASP A 357 8.93 -3.45 33.99
N ASP A 358 7.62 -3.72 33.90
CA ASP A 358 6.96 -4.84 34.60
C ASP A 358 7.53 -6.20 34.17
N GLN A 359 7.78 -6.37 32.87
CA GLN A 359 8.36 -7.59 32.31
C GLN A 359 9.89 -7.68 32.48
N ARG A 360 10.53 -6.64 32.99
CA ARG A 360 12.01 -6.51 33.08
C ARG A 360 12.71 -6.78 31.75
N ASP A 361 12.10 -6.28 30.65
CA ASP A 361 12.62 -6.40 29.29
C ASP A 361 13.43 -5.14 28.92
N PRO A 362 14.79 -5.20 28.99
CA PRO A 362 15.63 -4.04 28.70
C PRO A 362 15.56 -3.64 27.24
N THR A 363 15.31 -4.57 26.34
CA THR A 363 15.20 -4.30 24.90
C THR A 363 13.97 -3.47 24.59
N SER A 364 12.79 -3.91 25.03
CA SER A 364 11.54 -3.16 24.85
C SER A 364 11.60 -1.81 25.56
N ARG A 365 12.23 -1.75 26.75
CA ARG A 365 12.44 -0.50 27.49
C ARG A 365 13.28 0.50 26.72
N ALA A 366 14.42 0.09 26.16
CA ALA A 366 15.29 0.96 25.35
C ALA A 366 14.56 1.46 24.11
N TYR A 367 13.82 0.61 23.43
CA TYR A 367 13.00 1.01 22.28
C TYR A 367 11.91 2.02 22.65
N ALA A 368 11.21 1.82 23.78
CA ALA A 368 10.18 2.76 24.24
C ALA A 368 10.77 4.13 24.57
N LEU A 369 11.90 4.16 25.31
CA LEU A 369 12.63 5.39 25.63
C LEU A 369 13.10 6.15 24.38
N ARG A 370 13.61 5.43 23.36
CA ARG A 370 14.05 6.03 22.11
C ARG A 370 12.89 6.70 21.37
N VAL A 371 11.74 6.03 21.28
CA VAL A 371 10.58 6.61 20.59
C VAL A 371 9.94 7.75 21.42
N LEU A 372 10.01 7.69 22.77
CA LEU A 372 9.64 8.81 23.64
C LEU A 372 10.52 10.03 23.36
N ALA A 373 11.83 9.85 23.25
CA ALA A 373 12.75 10.94 22.89
C ALA A 373 12.30 11.62 21.59
N TRP A 374 12.03 10.82 20.56
CA TRP A 374 11.56 11.36 19.29
C TRP A 374 10.19 12.08 19.41
N ALA A 375 9.25 11.55 20.18
CA ALA A 375 7.94 12.18 20.39
C ALA A 375 8.06 13.52 21.13
N TRP A 376 8.94 13.63 22.13
CA TRP A 376 9.22 14.88 22.83
C TRP A 376 9.91 15.91 21.93
N GLN A 377 10.85 15.45 21.07
CA GLN A 377 11.49 16.29 20.06
C GLN A 377 10.47 16.87 19.07
N GLN A 378 9.56 16.04 18.55
CA GLN A 378 8.49 16.51 17.65
C GLN A 378 7.56 17.53 18.34
N ARG A 379 7.43 17.46 19.66
CA ARG A 379 6.71 18.44 20.48
C ARG A 379 7.51 19.71 20.74
N GLY A 380 8.82 19.72 20.43
CA GLY A 380 9.72 20.86 20.66
C GLY A 380 10.42 20.87 22.02
N ASP A 381 10.34 19.80 22.81
CA ASP A 381 11.04 19.66 24.10
C ASP A 381 12.33 18.83 23.92
N ASP A 382 13.35 19.46 23.36
CA ASP A 382 14.63 18.81 23.06
C ASP A 382 15.40 18.40 24.33
N ARG A 383 15.12 19.03 25.49
CA ARG A 383 15.74 18.62 26.78
C ARG A 383 15.21 17.28 27.26
N ARG A 384 13.88 17.10 27.29
CA ARG A 384 13.28 15.80 27.63
C ARG A 384 13.66 14.73 26.61
N ALA A 385 13.71 15.09 25.33
CA ALA A 385 14.18 14.18 24.30
C ALA A 385 15.59 13.68 24.61
N LEU A 386 16.52 14.59 24.96
CA LEU A 386 17.89 14.24 25.32
C LEU A 386 17.98 13.35 26.58
N GLU A 387 17.14 13.59 27.59
CA GLU A 387 17.07 12.75 28.79
C GLU A 387 16.67 11.31 28.42
N HIS A 388 15.57 11.14 27.70
CA HIS A 388 15.08 9.81 27.31
C HIS A 388 16.07 9.06 26.42
N ILE A 389 16.67 9.72 25.41
CA ILE A 389 17.60 9.04 24.51
C ILE A 389 18.92 8.68 25.20
N THR A 390 19.36 9.50 26.17
CA THR A 390 20.55 9.18 26.97
C THR A 390 20.31 7.93 27.82
N HIS A 391 19.11 7.78 28.39
CA HIS A 391 18.74 6.57 29.10
C HIS A 391 18.66 5.35 28.17
N ALA A 392 18.09 5.52 26.95
CA ALA A 392 18.06 4.45 25.94
C ALA A 392 19.48 4.01 25.55
N LEU A 393 20.39 4.96 25.31
CA LEU A 393 21.79 4.68 24.98
C LEU A 393 22.49 3.86 26.06
N ALA A 394 22.27 4.23 27.34
CA ALA A 394 22.84 3.49 28.47
C ALA A 394 22.38 2.02 28.48
N VAL A 395 21.10 1.76 28.16
CA VAL A 395 20.58 0.39 28.05
C VAL A 395 21.14 -0.33 26.82
N TYR A 396 21.16 0.30 25.65
CA TYR A 396 21.68 -0.33 24.42
C TYR A 396 23.14 -0.77 24.56
N ARG A 397 23.97 -0.02 25.28
CA ARG A 397 25.34 -0.41 25.60
C ARG A 397 25.44 -1.71 26.41
N THR A 398 24.43 -2.01 27.22
CA THR A 398 24.36 -3.28 27.98
C THR A 398 23.90 -4.46 27.13
N LEU A 399 23.25 -4.21 25.99
CA LEU A 399 22.71 -5.23 25.08
C LEU A 399 23.72 -5.73 24.04
N ASP A 400 24.94 -5.19 24.03
CA ASP A 400 26.02 -5.53 23.08
C ASP A 400 25.54 -5.53 21.61
N ASN A 401 24.72 -4.51 21.25
CA ASN A 401 24.23 -4.32 19.91
C ASN A 401 24.74 -2.99 19.33
N PRO A 402 25.84 -3.02 18.56
CA PRO A 402 26.48 -1.81 18.06
C PRO A 402 25.64 -1.01 17.06
N VAL A 403 24.69 -1.64 16.38
CA VAL A 403 23.79 -0.92 15.47
C VAL A 403 22.81 -0.08 16.27
N TRP A 404 22.20 -0.64 17.31
CA TRP A 404 21.27 0.10 18.17
C TRP A 404 21.96 1.17 19.01
N GLU A 405 23.21 0.91 19.44
CA GLU A 405 24.06 1.92 20.07
C GLU A 405 24.34 3.08 19.11
N GLY A 406 24.66 2.78 17.84
CA GLY A 406 24.86 3.79 16.79
C GLY A 406 23.62 4.65 16.57
N ASP A 407 22.44 4.02 16.42
CA ASP A 407 21.17 4.75 16.32
C ASP A 407 20.96 5.72 17.49
N ALA A 408 21.16 5.25 18.73
CA ALA A 408 20.99 6.08 19.92
C ALA A 408 22.04 7.19 20.02
N LEU A 409 23.29 6.94 19.64
CA LEU A 409 24.34 7.97 19.57
C LEU A 409 23.97 9.08 18.59
N ASN A 410 23.47 8.72 17.40
CA ASN A 410 23.03 9.72 16.42
C ASN A 410 21.89 10.58 16.98
N GLU A 411 20.90 9.97 17.64
CA GLU A 411 19.78 10.70 18.24
C GLU A 411 20.21 11.58 19.42
N VAL A 412 21.19 11.17 20.25
CA VAL A 412 21.81 12.03 21.28
C VAL A 412 22.50 13.22 20.61
N GLY A 413 23.27 12.99 19.56
CA GLY A 413 23.92 14.05 18.79
C GLY A 413 22.93 15.01 18.17
N TRP A 414 21.85 14.51 17.60
CA TRP A 414 20.78 15.33 17.04
C TRP A 414 20.09 16.21 18.09
N CYS A 415 19.72 15.67 19.26
CA CYS A 415 19.14 16.45 20.36
C CYS A 415 20.11 17.51 20.88
N ALA A 416 21.41 17.17 21.02
CA ALA A 416 22.45 18.13 21.41
C ALA A 416 22.59 19.27 20.39
N ALA A 417 22.54 18.95 19.08
CA ALA A 417 22.59 19.97 18.03
C ALA A 417 21.42 20.95 18.09
N ARG A 418 20.22 20.45 18.35
CA ARG A 418 19.02 21.29 18.50
C ARG A 418 19.08 22.19 19.75
N LEU A 419 19.86 21.79 20.75
CA LEU A 419 20.15 22.60 21.94
C LEU A 419 21.33 23.57 21.75
N GLY A 420 21.98 23.57 20.57
CA GLY A 420 23.13 24.42 20.25
C GLY A 420 24.48 23.87 20.71
N GLU A 421 24.55 22.62 21.21
CA GLU A 421 25.75 21.95 21.69
C GLU A 421 26.50 21.28 20.52
N TYR A 422 26.91 22.05 19.50
CA TYR A 422 27.36 21.52 18.19
C TYR A 422 28.62 20.64 18.27
N ASP A 423 29.58 20.91 19.14
CA ASP A 423 30.79 20.09 19.27
C ASP A 423 30.46 18.71 19.84
N ARG A 424 29.67 18.65 20.90
CA ARG A 424 29.17 17.41 21.48
C ARG A 424 28.32 16.63 20.49
N ALA A 425 27.46 17.33 19.74
CA ALA A 425 26.63 16.74 18.70
C ALA A 425 27.48 16.06 17.62
N ARG A 426 28.53 16.75 17.17
CA ARG A 426 29.47 16.22 16.16
C ARG A 426 30.18 14.97 16.63
N GLU A 427 30.68 14.95 17.87
CA GLU A 427 31.33 13.77 18.46
C GLU A 427 30.40 12.55 18.45
N HIS A 428 29.16 12.71 18.90
CA HIS A 428 28.20 11.61 18.95
C HIS A 428 27.81 11.11 17.55
N CYS A 429 27.51 12.02 16.60
CA CYS A 429 27.13 11.62 15.24
C CYS A 429 28.29 10.98 14.46
N GLN A 430 29.54 11.41 14.69
CA GLN A 430 30.71 10.78 14.10
C GLN A 430 30.94 9.38 14.68
N ALA A 431 30.76 9.18 15.98
CA ALA A 431 30.84 7.87 16.60
C ALA A 431 29.74 6.93 16.06
N ALA A 432 28.52 7.42 15.89
CA ALA A 432 27.42 6.68 15.25
C ALA A 432 27.78 6.27 13.83
N LEU A 433 28.26 7.21 13.01
CA LEU A 433 28.67 6.96 11.62
C LEU A 433 29.76 5.89 11.52
N ALA A 434 30.73 5.90 12.43
CA ALA A 434 31.77 4.88 12.48
C ALA A 434 31.21 3.48 12.77
N LEU A 435 30.25 3.37 13.72
CA LEU A 435 29.57 2.11 14.03
C LEU A 435 28.75 1.62 12.85
N HIS A 436 27.90 2.48 12.26
CA HIS A 436 27.02 2.10 11.16
C HIS A 436 27.81 1.68 9.91
N ARG A 437 28.93 2.35 9.59
CA ARG A 437 29.83 1.94 8.50
C ARG A 437 30.49 0.58 8.76
N ARG A 438 30.95 0.37 10.00
CA ARG A 438 31.58 -0.90 10.40
C ARG A 438 30.59 -2.08 10.29
N HIS A 439 29.34 -1.85 10.62
CA HIS A 439 28.29 -2.88 10.64
C HIS A 439 27.40 -2.85 9.39
N GLN A 440 27.76 -2.09 8.36
CA GLN A 440 27.06 -1.98 7.07
C GLN A 440 25.58 -1.60 7.22
N HIS A 441 25.26 -0.80 8.24
CA HIS A 441 23.90 -0.30 8.47
C HIS A 441 23.63 0.95 7.62
N ARG A 442 23.23 0.73 6.36
CA ARG A 442 23.09 1.78 5.34
C ARG A 442 22.11 2.89 5.71
N SER A 443 20.98 2.56 6.37
CA SER A 443 20.00 3.55 6.80
C SER A 443 20.50 4.40 7.97
N GLY A 444 21.23 3.82 8.92
CA GLY A 444 21.90 4.55 9.99
C GLY A 444 22.98 5.50 9.44
N GLU A 445 23.83 5.01 8.50
CA GLU A 445 24.82 5.86 7.83
C GLU A 445 24.17 7.09 7.16
N ALA A 446 23.01 6.92 6.51
CA ALA A 446 22.28 8.03 5.89
C ALA A 446 21.78 9.05 6.93
N ALA A 447 21.24 8.56 8.05
CA ALA A 447 20.74 9.41 9.14
C ALA A 447 21.88 10.18 9.83
N ASP A 448 23.03 9.54 10.04
CA ASP A 448 24.21 10.19 10.64
C ASP A 448 24.75 11.32 9.75
N LEU A 449 24.80 11.07 8.43
CA LEU A 449 25.22 12.08 7.45
C LEU A 449 24.24 13.26 7.40
N ASP A 450 22.94 13.00 7.49
CA ASP A 450 21.93 14.05 7.55
C ASP A 450 22.10 14.91 8.82
N SER A 451 22.27 14.27 9.98
CA SER A 451 22.54 14.95 11.26
C SER A 451 23.83 15.79 11.22
N LEU A 452 24.91 15.26 10.63
CA LEU A 452 26.16 15.99 10.44
C LEU A 452 25.99 17.17 9.48
N GLY A 453 25.14 17.05 8.47
CA GLY A 453 24.75 18.15 7.59
C GLY A 453 24.06 19.30 8.33
N TYR A 454 23.10 18.96 9.20
CA TYR A 454 22.44 19.93 10.08
C TYR A 454 23.45 20.62 11.02
N ILE A 455 24.31 19.85 11.68
CA ILE A 455 25.32 20.37 12.61
C ILE A 455 26.28 21.33 11.88
N ALA A 456 26.79 20.94 10.71
CA ALA A 456 27.71 21.76 9.92
C ALA A 456 27.06 23.08 9.49
N HIS A 457 25.79 23.05 9.03
CA HIS A 457 25.06 24.26 8.66
C HIS A 457 24.93 25.24 9.83
N HIS A 458 24.47 24.77 10.99
CA HIS A 458 24.26 25.61 12.18
C HIS A 458 25.56 26.03 12.88
N SER A 459 26.70 25.35 12.58
CA SER A 459 28.04 25.77 12.99
C SER A 459 28.68 26.76 12.01
N GLY A 460 28.00 27.13 10.90
CA GLY A 460 28.49 28.07 9.89
C GLY A 460 29.30 27.45 8.75
N ASP A 461 29.55 26.13 8.76
CA ASP A 461 30.25 25.44 7.66
C ASP A 461 29.24 24.94 6.62
N HIS A 462 28.69 25.89 5.84
CA HIS A 462 27.65 25.59 4.85
C HIS A 462 28.16 24.71 3.69
N HIS A 463 29.44 24.81 3.34
CA HIS A 463 30.03 23.95 2.31
C HIS A 463 30.06 22.48 2.75
N GLN A 464 30.50 22.23 3.96
CA GLN A 464 30.53 20.89 4.53
C GLN A 464 29.09 20.34 4.74
N ALA A 465 28.15 21.21 5.11
CA ALA A 465 26.74 20.84 5.23
C ALA A 465 26.17 20.29 3.91
N VAL A 466 26.38 21.01 2.80
CA VAL A 466 25.96 20.55 1.46
C VAL A 466 26.58 19.19 1.14
N HIS A 467 27.86 19.01 1.44
CA HIS A 467 28.56 17.75 1.17
C HIS A 467 27.95 16.57 1.95
N TYR A 468 27.65 16.75 3.23
CA TYR A 468 27.01 15.72 4.05
C TYR A 468 25.59 15.40 3.56
N TYR A 469 24.76 16.43 3.29
CA TYR A 469 23.42 16.23 2.79
C TYR A 469 23.39 15.53 1.42
N GLN A 470 24.33 15.84 0.50
CA GLN A 470 24.42 15.14 -0.77
C GLN A 470 24.71 13.64 -0.59
N GLN A 471 25.58 13.28 0.35
CA GLN A 471 25.84 11.87 0.66
C GLN A 471 24.62 11.20 1.29
N ALA A 472 23.96 11.86 2.26
CA ALA A 472 22.72 11.36 2.86
C ALA A 472 21.64 11.13 1.82
N LEU A 473 21.41 12.11 0.92
CA LEU A 473 20.43 12.04 -0.15
C LEU A 473 20.68 10.87 -1.10
N ALA A 474 21.94 10.66 -1.52
CA ALA A 474 22.32 9.53 -2.36
C ALA A 474 21.96 8.19 -1.68
N ARG A 475 22.32 8.03 -0.39
CA ARG A 475 22.01 6.82 0.39
C ARG A 475 20.49 6.60 0.54
N ASN A 476 19.74 7.66 0.85
CA ASN A 476 18.29 7.59 1.02
C ASN A 476 17.57 7.25 -0.30
N ARG A 477 18.04 7.78 -1.44
CA ARG A 477 17.55 7.41 -2.76
C ARG A 477 17.84 5.95 -3.11
N ASP A 478 19.04 5.46 -2.84
CA ASP A 478 19.43 4.05 -3.02
C ASP A 478 18.55 3.10 -2.18
N LEU A 479 18.15 3.54 -0.98
CA LEU A 479 17.25 2.81 -0.10
C LEU A 479 15.77 2.97 -0.48
N GLY A 480 15.45 3.82 -1.44
CA GLY A 480 14.08 4.16 -1.76
C GLY A 480 13.29 4.72 -0.56
N ASP A 481 14.01 5.34 0.39
CA ASP A 481 13.41 5.97 1.58
C ASP A 481 12.93 7.38 1.24
N THR A 482 11.77 7.47 0.60
CA THR A 482 11.21 8.76 0.16
C THR A 482 10.85 9.67 1.33
N ASN A 483 10.64 9.13 2.54
CA ASN A 483 10.41 9.92 3.73
C ASN A 483 11.69 10.64 4.19
N GLN A 484 12.85 9.99 4.13
CA GLN A 484 14.13 10.63 4.45
C GLN A 484 14.65 11.47 3.28
N VAL A 485 14.41 11.07 2.03
CA VAL A 485 14.74 11.90 0.86
C VAL A 485 14.13 13.29 1.00
N VAL A 486 12.85 13.40 1.35
CA VAL A 486 12.20 14.69 1.45
C VAL A 486 12.73 15.53 2.61
N ASN A 487 13.04 14.92 3.76
CA ASN A 487 13.61 15.64 4.91
C ASN A 487 15.02 16.15 4.59
N THR A 488 15.85 15.34 3.94
CA THR A 488 17.21 15.72 3.52
C THR A 488 17.21 16.83 2.47
N LEU A 489 16.31 16.77 1.47
CA LEU A 489 16.15 17.84 0.47
C LEU A 489 15.75 19.17 1.11
N ASP A 490 14.82 19.13 2.04
CA ASP A 490 14.37 20.29 2.78
C ASP A 490 15.52 20.91 3.61
N GLY A 491 16.24 20.08 4.38
CA GLY A 491 17.41 20.51 5.14
C GLY A 491 18.53 21.09 4.26
N MET A 492 18.76 20.51 3.07
CA MET A 492 19.81 20.93 2.14
C MET A 492 19.56 22.30 1.50
N GLY A 493 18.31 22.74 1.41
CA GLY A 493 17.94 24.06 0.87
C GLY A 493 18.55 25.20 1.69
N HIS A 494 18.61 25.08 3.02
CA HIS A 494 19.13 26.13 3.90
C HIS A 494 20.63 26.45 3.69
N PRO A 495 21.57 25.49 3.67
CA PRO A 495 22.97 25.79 3.36
C PRO A 495 23.18 26.30 1.94
N TYR A 496 22.38 25.87 0.94
CA TYR A 496 22.45 26.46 -0.40
C TYR A 496 22.05 27.93 -0.38
N ALA A 497 20.95 28.29 0.32
CA ALA A 497 20.54 29.68 0.46
C ALA A 497 21.60 30.52 1.18
N ALA A 498 22.20 30.00 2.25
CA ALA A 498 23.26 30.69 3.00
C ALA A 498 24.55 30.90 2.17
N LEU A 499 24.81 30.07 1.17
CA LEU A 499 25.92 30.22 0.22
C LEU A 499 25.59 31.13 -0.97
N GLY A 500 24.39 31.73 -1.04
CA GLY A 500 23.92 32.50 -2.18
C GLY A 500 23.58 31.65 -3.41
N ARG A 501 23.54 30.32 -3.28
CA ARG A 501 23.20 29.38 -4.36
C ARG A 501 21.69 29.21 -4.48
N HIS A 502 20.99 30.32 -4.75
CA HIS A 502 19.52 30.39 -4.71
C HIS A 502 18.84 29.44 -5.70
N ASP A 503 19.41 29.18 -6.88
CA ASP A 503 18.85 28.28 -7.86
C ASP A 503 18.89 26.82 -7.38
N ASP A 504 19.97 26.43 -6.72
CA ASP A 504 20.10 25.10 -6.12
C ASP A 504 19.11 24.93 -4.93
N ALA A 505 18.96 25.97 -4.10
CA ALA A 505 17.99 25.97 -3.00
C ALA A 505 16.55 25.81 -3.53
N ARG A 506 16.19 26.59 -4.58
CA ARG A 506 14.87 26.45 -5.26
C ARG A 506 14.65 25.06 -5.81
N ALA A 507 15.69 24.46 -6.42
CA ALA A 507 15.56 23.13 -7.03
C ALA A 507 15.24 22.07 -5.97
N VAL A 508 15.99 22.02 -4.87
CA VAL A 508 15.77 21.01 -3.81
C VAL A 508 14.47 21.24 -3.05
N TRP A 509 14.07 22.48 -2.77
CA TRP A 509 12.80 22.77 -2.11
C TRP A 509 11.59 22.50 -3.00
N ARG A 510 11.67 22.67 -4.32
CA ARG A 510 10.61 22.26 -5.25
C ARG A 510 10.45 20.74 -5.29
N GLU A 511 11.55 19.99 -5.33
CA GLU A 511 11.50 18.53 -5.26
C GLU A 511 10.89 18.08 -3.91
N ALA A 512 11.32 18.69 -2.80
CA ALA A 512 10.76 18.41 -1.47
C ALA A 512 9.26 18.70 -1.42
N LEU A 513 8.80 19.81 -1.99
CA LEU A 513 7.40 20.22 -2.02
C LEU A 513 6.51 19.18 -2.70
N GLU A 514 6.94 18.63 -3.84
CA GLU A 514 6.18 17.59 -4.54
C GLU A 514 6.08 16.30 -3.71
N LEU A 515 7.15 15.91 -3.05
CA LEU A 515 7.16 14.73 -2.18
C LEU A 515 6.29 14.94 -0.92
N TYR A 516 6.34 16.12 -0.29
CA TYR A 516 5.47 16.44 0.86
C TYR A 516 3.98 16.43 0.48
N ARG A 517 3.64 16.92 -0.71
CA ARG A 517 2.27 16.85 -1.24
C ARG A 517 1.81 15.40 -1.43
N ALA A 518 2.67 14.57 -2.03
CA ALA A 518 2.39 13.14 -2.22
C ALA A 518 2.17 12.42 -0.88
N GLN A 519 2.94 12.79 0.15
CA GLN A 519 2.83 12.24 1.51
C GLN A 519 1.73 12.92 2.37
N ARG A 520 1.01 13.91 1.84
CA ARG A 520 -0.05 14.67 2.53
C ARG A 520 0.42 15.37 3.81
N ARG A 521 1.65 15.90 3.82
CA ARG A 521 2.26 16.61 4.96
C ARG A 521 2.01 18.12 4.85
N ALA A 522 0.79 18.56 5.11
CA ALA A 522 0.32 19.93 4.88
C ALA A 522 1.20 21.01 5.57
N ALA A 523 1.56 20.82 6.83
CA ALA A 523 2.40 21.78 7.57
C ALA A 523 3.80 21.93 6.95
N ALA A 524 4.39 20.86 6.43
CA ALA A 524 5.68 20.89 5.73
C ALA A 524 5.55 21.60 4.37
N VAL A 525 4.45 21.39 3.66
CA VAL A 525 4.14 22.10 2.41
C VAL A 525 4.10 23.61 2.64
N GLU A 526 3.36 24.08 3.66
CA GLU A 526 3.27 25.49 3.98
C GLU A 526 4.62 26.10 4.39
N ARG A 527 5.45 25.35 5.11
CA ARG A 527 6.79 25.81 5.50
C ARG A 527 7.70 25.99 4.28
N VAL A 528 7.78 24.97 3.41
CA VAL A 528 8.64 25.04 2.21
C VAL A 528 8.18 26.12 1.24
N LEU A 529 6.87 26.38 1.12
CA LEU A 529 6.37 27.50 0.31
C LEU A 529 6.87 28.84 0.84
N ARG A 530 6.88 29.05 2.17
CA ARG A 530 7.45 30.29 2.76
C ARG A 530 8.95 30.44 2.48
N GLU A 531 9.72 29.34 2.51
CA GLU A 531 11.14 29.38 2.16
C GLU A 531 11.36 29.79 0.69
N LEU A 532 10.57 29.23 -0.23
CA LEU A 532 10.62 29.61 -1.65
C LEU A 532 10.24 31.07 -1.87
N ASP A 533 9.17 31.56 -1.22
CA ASP A 533 8.74 32.96 -1.30
C ASP A 533 9.82 33.92 -0.77
N SER A 534 10.55 33.52 0.28
CA SER A 534 11.63 34.34 0.86
C SER A 534 12.81 34.52 -0.10
N LEU A 535 13.13 33.50 -0.90
CA LEU A 535 14.18 33.60 -1.93
C LEU A 535 13.77 34.53 -3.10
N ASP A 536 12.49 34.59 -3.40
CA ASP A 536 11.99 35.43 -4.50
C ASP A 536 11.90 36.92 -4.11
N GLN A 537 11.80 37.23 -2.81
CA GLN A 537 11.79 38.60 -2.27
C GLN A 537 13.21 39.21 -2.17
N HIS A 538 14.27 38.42 -2.24
CA HIS A 538 15.66 38.84 -2.21
C HIS A 538 16.42 38.37 -3.47
N PRO A 539 16.03 38.85 -4.68
CA PRO A 539 16.81 38.59 -5.87
C PRO A 539 18.15 39.34 -5.74
N THR A 540 19.26 38.61 -5.83
CA THR A 540 20.64 39.16 -5.86
C THR A 540 20.88 40.05 -7.08
#